data_94ea296807310981fb434570b13d4b7d
#
_entry.id   94ea296807310981fb434570b13d4b7d
#
_cell.length_a   1.000
_cell.length_b   1.000
_cell.length_c   1.000
_cell.angle_alpha   90.00
_cell.angle_beta   90.00
_cell.angle_gamma   90.00
#
_symmetry.space_group_name_H-M   'P 1'
#
loop_
_entity.id
_entity.type
_entity.pdbx_description
1 polymer ?
#
loop_
_entity_poly.entity_id
_entity_poly.type
_entity_poly.pdbx_seq_one_letter_code
_entity_poly.pdbx_strand_id
1 'polypeptide(L)'
;MIRRMLLLLGLLAVAPAAARAQDANALVGRSSRVYRSLSSLTADFVQLIDNPMIDSAESRGTLVQAGPDKLAMRFTDPPGEAVIIDGRSVWVYTPSTTPGQVIRMSVPSGGPVYGYNMLAWLLDRPAERYTASYLRADVVGGRSMDVVELVPAVPDLPFEKAVLWLDRADGIPRRLEITEHSGATRTLTLSKVRVNRSIADSTFRFQVPSGVRVVDQ
;
A
#
# COMPACT_ATOMS: atom_id res chain seq x y z
N MET A 1 -52.91 -39.13 -31.23
CA MET A 1 -51.98 -37.96 -31.39
C MET A 1 -51.53 -37.54 -29.99
N ILE A 2 -50.34 -37.95 -29.57
CA ILE A 2 -49.81 -37.67 -28.23
C ILE A 2 -48.67 -36.65 -28.39
N ARG A 3 -48.89 -35.42 -27.91
CA ARG A 3 -47.94 -34.32 -27.93
C ARG A 3 -46.97 -34.45 -26.73
N ARG A 4 -45.71 -34.81 -27.00
CA ARG A 4 -44.65 -34.83 -25.99
C ARG A 4 -44.16 -33.41 -25.76
N MET A 5 -44.33 -32.88 -24.54
CA MET A 5 -43.80 -31.61 -24.07
C MET A 5 -42.42 -31.88 -23.46
N LEU A 6 -41.36 -31.40 -24.10
CA LEU A 6 -39.98 -31.41 -23.56
C LEU A 6 -39.82 -30.28 -22.59
N LEU A 7 -39.62 -30.56 -21.31
CA LEU A 7 -39.17 -29.61 -20.28
C LEU A 7 -37.65 -29.48 -20.38
N LEU A 8 -37.17 -28.33 -20.81
CA LEU A 8 -35.77 -27.92 -20.70
C LEU A 8 -35.52 -27.41 -19.26
N LEU A 9 -34.83 -28.24 -18.44
CA LEU A 9 -34.28 -27.79 -17.16
C LEU A 9 -33.01 -26.95 -17.43
N GLY A 10 -33.09 -25.64 -17.24
CA GLY A 10 -31.91 -24.76 -17.23
C GLY A 10 -31.08 -25.01 -15.97
N LEU A 11 -29.88 -25.59 -16.13
CA LEU A 11 -28.87 -25.69 -15.06
C LEU A 11 -28.24 -24.32 -14.83
N LEU A 12 -28.66 -23.59 -13.78
CA LEU A 12 -27.92 -22.41 -13.29
C LEU A 12 -26.61 -22.93 -12.67
N ALA A 13 -25.49 -22.67 -13.33
CA ALA A 13 -24.15 -22.91 -12.77
C ALA A 13 -23.87 -21.87 -11.67
N VAL A 14 -24.08 -22.22 -10.43
CA VAL A 14 -23.61 -21.47 -9.27
C VAL A 14 -22.09 -21.68 -9.17
N ALA A 15 -21.28 -20.72 -9.62
CA ALA A 15 -19.84 -20.77 -9.42
C ALA A 15 -19.55 -20.70 -7.91
N PRO A 16 -18.75 -21.63 -7.35
CA PRO A 16 -18.57 -21.74 -5.91
C PRO A 16 -17.76 -20.53 -5.37
N ALA A 17 -18.18 -19.98 -4.23
CA ALA A 17 -17.49 -18.88 -3.53
C ALA A 17 -16.01 -19.21 -3.20
N ALA A 18 -15.66 -20.48 -3.07
CA ALA A 18 -14.29 -20.97 -2.88
C ALA A 18 -13.34 -20.64 -4.05
N ALA A 19 -13.84 -20.61 -5.30
CA ALA A 19 -13.03 -20.23 -6.46
C ALA A 19 -12.59 -18.75 -6.39
N ARG A 20 -13.46 -17.87 -5.87
CA ARG A 20 -13.14 -16.45 -5.71
C ARG A 20 -12.12 -16.18 -4.60
N ALA A 21 -12.13 -16.95 -3.50
CA ALA A 21 -11.14 -16.84 -2.44
C ALA A 21 -9.75 -17.30 -2.92
N GLN A 22 -9.70 -18.38 -3.72
CA GLN A 22 -8.45 -18.88 -4.31
C GLN A 22 -7.87 -17.86 -5.31
N ASP A 23 -8.73 -17.19 -6.09
CA ASP A 23 -8.32 -16.12 -7.01
C ASP A 23 -7.74 -14.91 -6.27
N ALA A 24 -8.29 -14.50 -5.13
CA ALA A 24 -7.78 -13.39 -4.33
C ALA A 24 -6.36 -13.65 -3.80
N ASN A 25 -6.11 -14.84 -3.25
CA ASN A 25 -4.77 -15.24 -2.81
C ASN A 25 -3.77 -15.29 -3.98
N ALA A 26 -4.20 -15.78 -5.13
CA ALA A 26 -3.38 -15.80 -6.35
C ALA A 26 -3.05 -14.39 -6.83
N LEU A 27 -4.01 -13.45 -6.79
CA LEU A 27 -3.83 -12.05 -7.17
C LEU A 27 -2.84 -11.35 -6.24
N VAL A 28 -3.00 -11.48 -4.92
CA VAL A 28 -2.10 -10.91 -3.92
C VAL A 28 -0.70 -11.53 -4.03
N GLY A 29 -0.62 -12.84 -4.19
CA GLY A 29 0.65 -13.56 -4.40
C GLY A 29 1.38 -13.10 -5.68
N ARG A 30 0.65 -12.87 -6.78
CA ARG A 30 1.22 -12.27 -8.00
C ARG A 30 1.74 -10.86 -7.72
N SER A 31 0.95 -10.02 -7.08
CA SER A 31 1.33 -8.64 -6.74
C SER A 31 2.58 -8.62 -5.86
N SER A 32 2.65 -9.47 -4.83
CA SER A 32 3.82 -9.62 -3.97
C SER A 32 5.08 -10.00 -4.76
N ARG A 33 4.99 -11.01 -5.63
CA ARG A 33 6.13 -11.42 -6.47
C ARG A 33 6.61 -10.31 -7.41
N VAL A 34 5.67 -9.64 -8.10
CA VAL A 34 5.99 -8.52 -8.98
C VAL A 34 6.66 -7.40 -8.19
N TYR A 35 6.04 -6.96 -7.10
CA TYR A 35 6.55 -5.85 -6.30
C TYR A 35 7.95 -6.12 -5.75
N ARG A 36 8.21 -7.32 -5.23
CA ARG A 36 9.50 -7.75 -4.71
C ARG A 36 10.58 -7.90 -5.79
N SER A 37 10.21 -8.08 -7.04
CA SER A 37 11.15 -8.14 -8.17
C SER A 37 11.56 -6.76 -8.70
N LEU A 38 10.91 -5.68 -8.24
CA LEU A 38 11.25 -4.34 -8.68
C LEU A 38 12.58 -3.89 -8.09
N SER A 39 13.48 -3.41 -8.93
CA SER A 39 14.70 -2.72 -8.48
C SER A 39 14.37 -1.32 -7.95
N SER A 40 13.34 -0.68 -8.50
CA SER A 40 12.84 0.62 -8.06
C SER A 40 11.39 0.85 -8.47
N LEU A 41 10.71 1.73 -7.73
CA LEU A 41 9.39 2.27 -8.05
C LEU A 41 9.41 3.77 -7.79
N THR A 42 8.90 4.56 -8.73
CA THR A 42 8.65 5.99 -8.55
C THR A 42 7.19 6.29 -8.88
N ALA A 43 6.57 7.18 -8.13
CA ALA A 43 5.19 7.60 -8.34
C ALA A 43 4.94 9.00 -7.78
N ASP A 44 3.90 9.66 -8.27
CA ASP A 44 3.24 10.70 -7.52
C ASP A 44 2.22 10.02 -6.57
N PHE A 45 2.07 10.55 -5.37
CA PHE A 45 1.09 10.03 -4.41
C PHE A 45 0.11 11.10 -3.92
N VAL A 46 -1.09 10.64 -3.58
CA VAL A 46 -2.04 11.33 -2.72
C VAL A 46 -2.34 10.42 -1.55
N GLN A 47 -2.21 10.94 -0.35
CA GLN A 47 -2.55 10.26 0.90
C GLN A 47 -3.69 11.00 1.58
N LEU A 48 -4.72 10.25 1.98
CA LEU A 48 -5.81 10.72 2.81
C LEU A 48 -5.76 9.95 4.14
N ILE A 49 -5.76 10.67 5.24
CA ILE A 49 -5.95 10.12 6.58
C ILE A 49 -7.28 10.64 7.07
N ASP A 50 -8.21 9.73 7.32
CA ASP A 50 -9.52 10.02 7.86
C ASP A 50 -9.63 9.40 9.26
N ASN A 51 -9.86 10.24 10.25
CA ASN A 51 -9.97 9.80 11.64
C ASN A 51 -11.31 10.27 12.20
N PRO A 52 -12.17 9.35 12.70
CA PRO A 52 -13.49 9.71 13.21
C PRO A 52 -13.48 10.73 14.36
N MET A 53 -12.34 10.94 15.01
CA MET A 53 -12.21 11.82 16.19
C MET A 53 -11.61 13.19 15.85
N ILE A 54 -11.03 13.36 14.66
CA ILE A 54 -10.38 14.61 14.21
C ILE A 54 -10.65 14.79 12.72
N ASP A 55 -10.40 16.00 12.20
CA ASP A 55 -10.59 16.30 10.79
C ASP A 55 -9.73 15.42 9.88
N SER A 56 -10.25 15.12 8.69
CA SER A 56 -9.51 14.41 7.64
C SER A 56 -8.35 15.27 7.13
N ALA A 57 -7.20 14.63 6.89
CA ALA A 57 -6.01 15.28 6.36
C ALA A 57 -5.62 14.66 5.02
N GLU A 58 -5.51 15.49 4.00
CA GLU A 58 -4.95 15.11 2.69
C GLU A 58 -3.52 15.62 2.56
N SER A 59 -2.66 14.81 2.00
CA SER A 59 -1.30 15.17 1.63
C SER A 59 -0.91 14.57 0.29
N ARG A 60 0.03 15.20 -0.40
CA ARG A 60 0.49 14.76 -1.72
C ARG A 60 1.96 15.01 -1.93
N GLY A 61 2.56 14.27 -2.86
CA GLY A 61 3.98 14.43 -3.14
C GLY A 61 4.50 13.37 -4.09
N THR A 62 5.80 13.10 -4.00
CA THR A 62 6.49 12.08 -4.77
C THR A 62 6.99 10.95 -3.89
N LEU A 63 6.85 9.71 -4.36
CA LEU A 63 7.34 8.50 -3.72
C LEU A 63 8.41 7.88 -4.61
N VAL A 64 9.56 7.57 -4.01
CA VAL A 64 10.64 6.82 -4.66
C VAL A 64 11.03 5.69 -3.74
N GLN A 65 11.10 4.48 -4.27
CA GLN A 65 11.55 3.29 -3.56
C GLN A 65 12.67 2.61 -4.35
N ALA A 66 13.66 2.08 -3.66
CA ALA A 66 14.70 1.23 -4.23
C ALA A 66 14.94 0.03 -3.31
N GLY A 67 14.70 -1.17 -3.83
CA GLY A 67 14.66 -2.38 -3.02
C GLY A 67 13.56 -2.35 -1.95
N PRO A 68 13.59 -3.26 -0.96
CA PRO A 68 12.59 -3.32 0.10
C PRO A 68 12.83 -2.32 1.24
N ASP A 69 14.04 -1.80 1.38
CA ASP A 69 14.57 -1.11 2.55
C ASP A 69 14.86 0.38 2.36
N LYS A 70 14.72 0.90 1.12
CA LYS A 70 14.91 2.33 0.84
C LYS A 70 13.63 2.95 0.32
N LEU A 71 13.20 4.04 0.97
CA LEU A 71 12.01 4.81 0.58
C LEU A 71 12.30 6.30 0.75
N ALA A 72 11.80 7.11 -0.17
CA ALA A 72 11.73 8.56 -0.03
C ALA A 72 10.33 9.03 -0.41
N MET A 73 9.58 9.53 0.55
CA MET A 73 8.36 10.30 0.34
C MET A 73 8.71 11.77 0.60
N ARG A 74 8.51 12.61 -0.39
CA ARG A 74 8.70 14.05 -0.28
C ARG A 74 7.39 14.73 -0.61
N PHE A 75 6.88 15.47 0.36
CA PHE A 75 5.57 16.10 0.25
C PHE A 75 5.68 17.45 -0.46
N THR A 76 4.76 17.70 -1.36
CA THR A 76 4.53 19.00 -1.98
C THR A 76 3.41 19.75 -1.29
N ASP A 77 2.56 19.00 -0.57
CA ASP A 77 1.49 19.50 0.26
C ASP A 77 1.27 18.53 1.44
N PRO A 78 1.51 18.94 2.70
CA PRO A 78 2.19 20.19 3.09
C PRO A 78 3.63 20.27 2.57
N PRO A 79 4.10 21.48 2.19
CA PRO A 79 5.42 21.61 1.60
C PRO A 79 6.55 21.40 2.61
N GLY A 80 7.65 20.77 2.17
CA GLY A 80 8.86 20.58 2.97
C GLY A 80 8.83 19.36 3.89
N GLU A 81 7.73 18.67 4.02
CA GLU A 81 7.67 17.42 4.76
C GLU A 81 8.37 16.28 4.01
N ALA A 82 8.91 15.33 4.78
CA ALA A 82 9.57 14.16 4.21
C ALA A 82 9.51 12.95 5.15
N VAL A 83 9.37 11.77 4.56
CA VAL A 83 9.66 10.49 5.19
C VAL A 83 10.73 9.80 4.35
N ILE A 84 11.90 9.56 4.95
CA ILE A 84 13.04 8.93 4.27
C ILE A 84 13.45 7.68 5.05
N ILE A 85 13.53 6.55 4.37
CA ILE A 85 14.15 5.32 4.87
C ILE A 85 15.41 5.10 4.06
N ASP A 86 16.58 5.13 4.70
CA ASP A 86 17.89 5.05 4.06
C ASP A 86 18.50 3.64 4.10
N GLY A 87 17.75 2.66 4.65
CA GLY A 87 18.17 1.29 4.89
C GLY A 87 18.71 1.04 6.31
N ARG A 88 18.91 2.11 7.10
CA ARG A 88 19.36 2.03 8.51
C ARG A 88 18.45 2.78 9.44
N SER A 89 17.96 3.92 8.99
CA SER A 89 17.14 4.85 9.76
C SER A 89 15.88 5.23 8.98
N VAL A 90 14.82 5.49 9.74
CA VAL A 90 13.64 6.19 9.28
C VAL A 90 13.73 7.64 9.77
N TRP A 91 13.67 8.58 8.86
CA TRP A 91 13.65 10.01 9.13
C TRP A 91 12.23 10.53 8.85
N VAL A 92 11.61 11.15 9.86
CA VAL A 92 10.28 11.75 9.75
C VAL A 92 10.41 13.23 10.05
N TYR A 93 10.21 14.05 9.02
CA TYR A 93 10.28 15.50 9.12
C TYR A 93 8.93 16.11 8.71
N THR A 94 8.22 16.66 9.68
CA THR A 94 6.87 17.23 9.54
C THR A 94 6.84 18.65 10.12
N PRO A 95 7.52 19.62 9.49
CA PRO A 95 7.65 20.97 10.03
C PRO A 95 6.31 21.72 10.19
N SER A 96 5.26 21.32 9.47
CA SER A 96 3.92 21.88 9.60
C SER A 96 3.28 21.59 10.95
N THR A 97 3.55 20.40 11.52
CA THR A 97 2.97 19.95 12.80
C THR A 97 3.97 19.94 13.93
N THR A 98 5.25 19.74 13.61
CA THR A 98 6.32 19.61 14.60
C THR A 98 7.54 20.44 14.16
N PRO A 99 7.46 21.77 14.26
CA PRO A 99 8.52 22.65 13.78
C PRO A 99 9.82 22.49 14.61
N GLY A 100 10.96 22.69 13.93
CA GLY A 100 12.28 22.73 14.57
C GLY A 100 12.84 21.37 15.00
N GLN A 101 12.21 20.26 14.65
CA GLN A 101 12.73 18.92 14.94
C GLN A 101 12.47 17.92 13.81
N VAL A 102 13.33 16.90 13.76
CA VAL A 102 13.16 15.71 12.92
C VAL A 102 13.29 14.49 13.81
N ILE A 103 12.39 13.52 13.63
CA ILE A 103 12.44 12.25 14.33
C ILE A 103 13.32 11.29 13.51
N ARG A 104 14.26 10.63 14.19
CA ARG A 104 15.05 9.53 13.64
C ARG A 104 14.78 8.26 14.43
N MET A 105 14.44 7.18 13.74
CA MET A 105 14.24 5.84 14.31
C MET A 105 15.14 4.85 13.62
N SER A 106 15.58 3.82 14.31
CA SER A 106 16.30 2.70 13.69
C SER A 106 15.34 1.84 12.87
N VAL A 107 15.77 1.40 11.68
CA VAL A 107 15.02 0.39 10.93
C VAL A 107 15.14 -0.95 11.67
N PRO A 108 14.02 -1.58 12.07
CA PRO A 108 14.06 -2.90 12.70
C PRO A 108 14.70 -3.93 11.78
N SER A 109 15.51 -4.83 12.37
CA SER A 109 16.02 -5.98 11.62
C SER A 109 14.86 -6.90 11.25
N GLY A 110 14.62 -7.12 9.95
CA GLY A 110 13.70 -8.16 9.50
C GLY A 110 12.55 -7.74 8.61
N GLY A 111 12.55 -6.54 8.07
CA GLY A 111 11.57 -6.23 7.03
C GLY A 111 11.13 -4.77 6.94
N PRO A 112 10.15 -4.49 6.10
CA PRO A 112 9.61 -3.14 5.90
C PRO A 112 9.00 -2.57 7.17
N VAL A 113 9.15 -1.27 7.36
CA VAL A 113 8.66 -0.56 8.56
C VAL A 113 7.17 -0.25 8.41
N TYR A 114 6.34 -0.79 9.31
CA TYR A 114 4.93 -0.44 9.38
C TYR A 114 4.75 1.06 9.60
N GLY A 115 3.70 1.59 9.00
CA GLY A 115 3.37 3.03 9.09
C GLY A 115 4.09 3.90 8.06
N TYR A 116 5.24 3.46 7.53
CA TYR A 116 6.04 4.24 6.58
C TYR A 116 6.15 3.60 5.19
N ASN A 117 6.55 2.34 5.09
CA ASN A 117 6.58 1.62 3.81
C ASN A 117 5.43 0.61 3.73
N MET A 118 4.21 1.11 3.65
CA MET A 118 2.99 0.31 3.75
C MET A 118 2.86 -0.73 2.63
N LEU A 119 3.24 -0.38 1.39
CA LEU A 119 3.17 -1.32 0.27
C LEU A 119 4.12 -2.49 0.46
N ALA A 120 5.38 -2.20 0.77
CA ALA A 120 6.37 -3.25 1.03
C ALA A 120 5.93 -4.13 2.21
N TRP A 121 5.38 -3.52 3.26
CA TRP A 121 4.96 -4.21 4.46
C TRP A 121 3.74 -5.13 4.21
N LEU A 122 2.71 -4.67 3.47
CA LEU A 122 1.53 -5.48 3.12
C LEU A 122 1.88 -6.62 2.15
N LEU A 123 2.84 -6.39 1.26
CA LEU A 123 3.23 -7.37 0.24
C LEU A 123 4.38 -8.29 0.69
N ASP A 124 4.89 -8.13 1.93
CA ASP A 124 5.85 -9.07 2.50
C ASP A 124 5.12 -10.29 3.05
N ARG A 125 5.36 -11.45 2.43
CA ARG A 125 4.79 -12.76 2.78
C ARG A 125 3.28 -12.72 3.09
N PRO A 126 2.45 -12.19 2.18
CA PRO A 126 1.04 -11.95 2.47
C PRO A 126 0.25 -13.22 2.81
N ALA A 127 0.59 -14.37 2.21
CA ALA A 127 -0.10 -15.63 2.47
C ALA A 127 0.09 -16.16 3.90
N GLU A 128 1.17 -15.75 4.59
CA GLU A 128 1.43 -16.14 5.97
C GLU A 128 0.70 -15.22 6.98
N ARG A 129 0.29 -14.05 6.54
CA ARG A 129 -0.14 -12.95 7.41
C ARG A 129 -1.61 -12.60 7.27
N TYR A 130 -2.20 -12.88 6.09
CA TYR A 130 -3.56 -12.42 5.77
C TYR A 130 -4.40 -13.50 5.13
N THR A 131 -5.71 -13.42 5.37
CA THR A 131 -6.74 -14.02 4.53
C THR A 131 -7.16 -12.99 3.49
N ALA A 132 -7.11 -13.35 2.20
CA ALA A 132 -7.48 -12.47 1.12
C ALA A 132 -8.87 -12.80 0.57
N SER A 133 -9.68 -11.78 0.29
CA SER A 133 -11.00 -11.89 -0.32
C SER A 133 -11.11 -10.96 -1.52
N TYR A 134 -11.64 -11.46 -2.63
CA TYR A 134 -11.93 -10.63 -3.80
C TYR A 134 -13.19 -9.81 -3.55
N LEU A 135 -13.09 -8.49 -3.67
CA LEU A 135 -14.24 -7.61 -3.49
C LEU A 135 -14.95 -7.29 -4.80
N ARG A 136 -14.22 -6.75 -5.78
CA ARG A 136 -14.78 -6.28 -7.06
C ARG A 136 -13.70 -5.94 -8.07
N ALA A 137 -14.13 -5.72 -9.32
CA ALA A 137 -13.37 -4.96 -10.30
C ALA A 137 -13.57 -3.45 -10.07
N ASP A 138 -12.57 -2.64 -10.43
CA ASP A 138 -12.61 -1.18 -10.31
C ASP A 138 -11.73 -0.52 -11.38
N VAL A 139 -11.76 0.81 -11.44
CA VAL A 139 -10.90 1.62 -12.33
C VAL A 139 -10.24 2.73 -11.50
N VAL A 140 -8.92 2.80 -11.54
CA VAL A 140 -8.13 3.88 -10.91
C VAL A 140 -7.24 4.51 -11.96
N GLY A 141 -7.38 5.82 -12.18
CA GLY A 141 -6.59 6.55 -13.16
C GLY A 141 -6.69 5.99 -14.60
N GLY A 142 -7.87 5.49 -14.98
CA GLY A 142 -8.12 4.88 -16.29
C GLY A 142 -7.59 3.45 -16.46
N ARG A 143 -7.08 2.83 -15.40
CA ARG A 143 -6.53 1.46 -15.42
C ARG A 143 -7.48 0.49 -14.70
N SER A 144 -7.67 -0.70 -15.29
CA SER A 144 -8.51 -1.75 -14.69
C SER A 144 -7.81 -2.41 -13.51
N MET A 145 -8.53 -2.51 -12.39
CA MET A 145 -8.04 -3.06 -11.12
C MET A 145 -8.83 -4.29 -10.70
N ASP A 146 -8.15 -5.20 -10.02
CA ASP A 146 -8.78 -6.17 -9.12
C ASP A 146 -8.65 -5.65 -7.69
N VAL A 147 -9.78 -5.55 -6.98
CA VAL A 147 -9.82 -5.05 -5.61
C VAL A 147 -9.92 -6.23 -4.66
N VAL A 148 -8.96 -6.32 -3.76
CA VAL A 148 -8.88 -7.40 -2.77
C VAL A 148 -8.80 -6.83 -1.35
N GLU A 149 -9.50 -7.46 -0.43
CA GLU A 149 -9.41 -7.18 1.01
C GLU A 149 -8.44 -8.17 1.65
N LEU A 150 -7.62 -7.67 2.56
CA LEU A 150 -6.71 -8.43 3.40
C LEU A 150 -7.14 -8.27 4.86
N VAL A 151 -7.48 -9.38 5.50
CA VAL A 151 -7.78 -9.42 6.93
C VAL A 151 -6.66 -10.16 7.64
N PRO A 152 -6.13 -9.64 8.76
CA PRO A 152 -5.13 -10.34 9.57
C PRO A 152 -5.52 -11.78 9.89
N ALA A 153 -4.66 -12.73 9.55
CA ALA A 153 -4.79 -14.15 9.91
C ALA A 153 -3.96 -14.50 11.17
N VAL A 154 -3.11 -13.57 11.62
CA VAL A 154 -2.28 -13.69 12.81
C VAL A 154 -2.64 -12.57 13.79
N PRO A 155 -2.54 -12.80 15.12
CA PRO A 155 -2.80 -11.77 16.10
C PRO A 155 -1.75 -10.65 16.03
N ASP A 156 -2.08 -9.52 16.65
CA ASP A 156 -1.16 -8.40 16.89
C ASP A 156 -0.70 -7.63 15.65
N LEU A 157 -1.40 -7.73 14.53
CA LEU A 157 -1.20 -6.77 13.44
C LEU A 157 -1.88 -5.44 13.78
N PRO A 158 -1.24 -4.29 13.47
CA PRO A 158 -1.67 -2.97 13.95
C PRO A 158 -2.85 -2.38 13.16
N PHE A 159 -3.63 -3.20 12.46
CA PHE A 159 -4.79 -2.77 11.68
C PHE A 159 -5.86 -3.87 11.64
N GLU A 160 -7.09 -3.46 11.39
CA GLU A 160 -8.25 -4.34 11.28
C GLU A 160 -8.32 -5.00 9.89
N LYS A 161 -8.15 -4.23 8.84
CA LYS A 161 -8.15 -4.70 7.45
C LYS A 161 -7.40 -3.75 6.53
N ALA A 162 -7.00 -4.28 5.37
CA ALA A 162 -6.46 -3.48 4.28
C ALA A 162 -7.17 -3.84 2.96
N VAL A 163 -7.32 -2.87 2.08
CA VAL A 163 -7.85 -3.07 0.72
C VAL A 163 -6.81 -2.64 -0.29
N LEU A 164 -6.53 -3.49 -1.27
CA LEU A 164 -5.57 -3.24 -2.34
C LEU A 164 -6.28 -3.19 -3.70
N TRP A 165 -5.98 -2.18 -4.48
CA TRP A 165 -6.34 -2.07 -5.90
C TRP A 165 -5.15 -2.51 -6.75
N LEU A 166 -5.18 -3.75 -7.21
CA LEU A 166 -4.12 -4.40 -7.97
C LEU A 166 -4.35 -4.19 -9.47
N ASP A 167 -3.42 -3.56 -10.14
CA ASP A 167 -3.51 -3.34 -11.58
C ASP A 167 -3.46 -4.66 -12.35
N ARG A 168 -4.47 -4.91 -13.20
CA ARG A 168 -4.58 -6.15 -13.97
C ARG A 168 -3.44 -6.36 -14.94
N ALA A 169 -2.91 -5.27 -15.50
CA ALA A 169 -1.87 -5.36 -16.52
C ALA A 169 -0.51 -5.76 -15.91
N ASP A 170 -0.10 -5.12 -14.82
CA ASP A 170 1.24 -5.31 -14.26
C ASP A 170 1.27 -5.87 -12.81
N GLY A 171 0.12 -5.99 -12.15
CA GLY A 171 0.01 -6.52 -10.79
C GLY A 171 0.48 -5.56 -9.69
N ILE A 172 0.90 -4.33 -10.04
CA ILE A 172 1.37 -3.36 -9.06
C ILE A 172 0.17 -2.64 -8.44
N PRO A 173 0.10 -2.51 -7.09
CA PRO A 173 -0.98 -1.74 -6.46
C PRO A 173 -0.94 -0.26 -6.91
N ARG A 174 -2.11 0.29 -7.24
CA ARG A 174 -2.29 1.72 -7.54
C ARG A 174 -2.97 2.46 -6.39
N ARG A 175 -3.63 1.72 -5.52
CA ARG A 175 -4.25 2.27 -4.32
C ARG A 175 -4.20 1.22 -3.22
N LEU A 176 -4.00 1.69 -2.00
CA LEU A 176 -4.22 0.91 -0.79
C LEU A 176 -5.07 1.74 0.18
N GLU A 177 -5.84 1.04 1.00
CA GLU A 177 -6.57 1.61 2.12
C GLU A 177 -6.37 0.70 3.32
N ILE A 178 -6.07 1.28 4.48
CA ILE A 178 -5.89 0.55 5.74
C ILE A 178 -6.88 1.10 6.73
N THR A 179 -7.63 0.22 7.38
CA THR A 179 -8.49 0.55 8.51
C THR A 179 -7.78 0.12 9.78
N GLU A 180 -7.47 1.07 10.64
CA GLU A 180 -6.85 0.82 11.95
C GLU A 180 -7.91 0.39 12.98
N HIS A 181 -7.49 -0.24 14.08
CA HIS A 181 -8.41 -0.62 15.17
C HIS A 181 -9.10 0.57 15.85
N SER A 182 -8.56 1.77 15.69
CA SER A 182 -9.18 3.03 16.12
C SER A 182 -10.38 3.46 15.27
N GLY A 183 -10.60 2.80 14.13
CA GLY A 183 -11.53 3.20 13.08
C GLY A 183 -10.97 4.25 12.12
N ALA A 184 -9.76 4.74 12.35
CA ALA A 184 -9.08 5.61 11.40
C ALA A 184 -8.77 4.87 10.10
N THR A 185 -8.87 5.55 8.96
CA THR A 185 -8.48 5.01 7.65
C THR A 185 -7.34 5.81 7.06
N ARG A 186 -6.45 5.10 6.39
CA ARG A 186 -5.36 5.70 5.61
C ARG A 186 -5.42 5.18 4.19
N THR A 187 -5.69 6.05 3.24
CA THR A 187 -5.68 5.75 1.82
C THR A 187 -4.44 6.34 1.17
N LEU A 188 -3.72 5.54 0.39
CA LEU A 188 -2.61 5.98 -0.45
C LEU A 188 -2.94 5.63 -1.90
N THR A 189 -2.98 6.63 -2.78
CA THR A 189 -3.21 6.46 -4.21
C THR A 189 -1.94 6.86 -4.97
N LEU A 190 -1.49 5.99 -5.88
CA LEU A 190 -0.30 6.18 -6.70
C LEU A 190 -0.70 6.49 -8.14
N SER A 191 -0.10 7.52 -8.70
CA SER A 191 -0.20 7.89 -10.11
C SER A 191 1.17 8.00 -10.75
N LYS A 192 1.24 8.04 -12.10
CA LYS A 192 2.48 8.15 -12.87
C LYS A 192 3.55 7.11 -12.47
N VAL A 193 3.13 5.92 -12.09
CA VAL A 193 4.03 4.86 -11.64
C VAL A 193 5.03 4.48 -12.73
N ARG A 194 6.32 4.50 -12.37
CA ARG A 194 7.43 4.03 -13.20
C ARG A 194 8.27 3.06 -12.37
N VAL A 195 8.75 2.00 -13.00
CA VAL A 195 9.49 0.94 -12.33
C VAL A 195 10.85 0.69 -13.00
N ASN A 196 11.75 0.09 -12.24
CA ASN A 196 13.06 -0.39 -12.70
C ASN A 196 13.89 0.73 -13.37
N ARG A 197 13.88 1.92 -12.76
CA ARG A 197 14.72 3.05 -13.16
C ARG A 197 15.93 3.15 -12.25
N SER A 198 17.06 3.59 -12.79
CA SER A 198 18.21 3.92 -11.97
C SER A 198 17.88 5.10 -11.04
N ILE A 199 18.10 4.91 -9.74
CA ILE A 199 17.87 5.92 -8.70
C ILE A 199 19.18 6.21 -8.01
N ALA A 200 19.52 7.51 -7.90
CA ALA A 200 20.73 7.91 -7.19
C ALA A 200 20.56 7.67 -5.68
N ASP A 201 21.60 7.15 -5.01
CA ASP A 201 21.59 6.90 -3.57
C ASP A 201 21.35 8.18 -2.74
N SER A 202 21.70 9.34 -3.26
CA SER A 202 21.42 10.64 -2.64
C SER A 202 19.93 10.91 -2.45
N THR A 203 19.06 10.26 -3.24
CA THR A 203 17.59 10.36 -3.10
C THR A 203 17.11 9.93 -1.71
N PHE A 204 17.80 8.95 -1.11
CA PHE A 204 17.44 8.36 0.18
C PHE A 204 18.25 8.96 1.35
N ARG A 205 18.96 10.07 1.13
CA ARG A 205 19.66 10.79 2.21
C ARG A 205 18.78 11.93 2.73
N PHE A 206 18.51 11.92 4.03
CA PHE A 206 17.92 13.08 4.68
C PHE A 206 19.01 14.06 5.09
N GLN A 207 18.87 15.31 4.66
CA GLN A 207 19.74 16.40 5.10
C GLN A 207 18.99 17.20 6.15
N VAL A 208 19.48 17.17 7.38
CA VAL A 208 18.88 17.92 8.49
C VAL A 208 19.00 19.40 8.20
N PRO A 209 17.88 20.16 8.12
CA PRO A 209 17.94 21.59 7.88
C PRO A 209 18.66 22.34 9.02
N SER A 210 19.25 23.49 8.72
CA SER A 210 19.91 24.31 9.73
C SER A 210 18.92 24.71 10.84
N GLY A 211 19.33 24.56 12.10
CA GLY A 211 18.51 24.88 13.26
C GLY A 211 17.47 23.80 13.64
N VAL A 212 17.40 22.70 12.90
CA VAL A 212 16.51 21.58 13.22
C VAL A 212 17.24 20.59 14.14
N ARG A 213 16.61 20.22 15.25
CA ARG A 213 17.12 19.23 16.20
C ARG A 213 16.72 17.80 15.76
N VAL A 214 17.66 16.87 15.85
CA VAL A 214 17.39 15.44 15.70
C VAL A 214 16.90 14.87 17.04
N VAL A 215 15.78 14.16 16.99
CA VAL A 215 15.20 13.44 18.12
C VAL A 215 15.25 11.95 17.80
N ASP A 216 16.04 11.21 18.56
CA ASP A 216 16.18 9.76 18.42
C ASP A 216 15.09 9.02 19.22
N GLN A 217 14.48 7.98 18.61
CA GLN A 217 13.49 7.08 19.20
C GLN A 217 13.88 5.62 18.97
#